data_40fbe6a6e11c31c61413410538830513
#
_entry.id   40fbe6a6e11c31c61413410538830513
#
_cell.length_a   1.000
_cell.length_b   1.000
_cell.length_c   1.000
_cell.angle_alpha   90.00
_cell.angle_beta   90.00
_cell.angle_gamma   90.00
#
_symmetry.space_group_name_H-M   'P 1'
#
loop_
_entity.id
_entity.type
_entity.pdbx_description
1 polymer ?
#
loop_
_entity_poly.entity_id
_entity_poly.type
_entity_poly.pdbx_seq_one_letter_code
_entity_poly.pdbx_strand_id
1 'polypeptide(L)'
;MDKYISELISLVKNNDNWKTLLKENLYNLKTIKECSWHKNWFMFVYNLFDSDLSNYVVRACRGTVLEINGKDVKVISYPYSKFDNYGSTSCKDIEEQIDWSKAVMPLKIDGILIKTAKVDDRLYFFTNGSFDLNAPFEDSLVFDEPETRGAEVYGDLLAYAIKKGSKNVEVFFNKENGEFYCKGSFVNEVPEGSTFMFELTSPRNKIICNYQETKLWWHGFRDEKLEEKDPRKMKPFSDFNFEIPPLLDANNLDDLKTIISSFKGDEKEGVVITDYSASPVARSKIKCEDYLRNKFAREAASNDSVIFKAVVFDEYDDLMAAVPATVPKIEQIKSELETFYSWYSNAIKEAKKFESKKDYALFYKNKSKDSFSFRMKAFEDDETLAKCKNLLMFKACQKKGYEFFKKILGEINGK
;
A
#
# COMPACT_ATOMS: atom_id res chain seq x y z
N MET A 1 18.76 15.70 1.20
CA MET A 1 18.12 14.47 1.70
C MET A 1 16.63 14.74 1.84
N ASP A 2 15.80 13.82 1.39
CA ASP A 2 14.35 13.90 1.49
C ASP A 2 13.91 14.09 2.95
N LYS A 3 13.01 15.06 3.19
CA LYS A 3 12.52 15.42 4.54
C LYS A 3 11.90 14.24 5.27
N TYR A 4 11.16 13.38 4.55
CA TYR A 4 10.47 12.25 5.15
C TYR A 4 11.44 11.26 5.77
N ILE A 5 12.47 10.83 5.02
CA ILE A 5 13.47 9.87 5.52
C ILE A 5 14.37 10.48 6.58
N SER A 6 14.67 11.79 6.49
CA SER A 6 15.49 12.48 7.50
C SER A 6 14.83 12.47 8.88
N GLU A 7 13.54 12.67 8.95
CA GLU A 7 12.78 12.63 10.22
C GLU A 7 12.72 11.21 10.79
N LEU A 8 12.54 10.17 9.96
CA LEU A 8 12.58 8.77 10.41
C LEU A 8 13.97 8.43 11.00
N ILE A 9 15.06 8.78 10.29
CA ILE A 9 16.43 8.54 10.77
C ILE A 9 16.67 9.27 12.09
N SER A 10 16.28 10.54 12.19
CA SER A 10 16.42 11.35 13.40
C SER A 10 15.68 10.74 14.58
N LEU A 11 14.43 10.27 14.36
CA LEU A 11 13.64 9.62 15.39
C LEU A 11 14.33 8.35 15.89
N VAL A 12 14.82 7.50 14.99
CA VAL A 12 15.50 6.25 15.35
C VAL A 12 16.81 6.51 16.10
N LYS A 13 17.61 7.50 15.65
CA LYS A 13 18.89 7.85 16.29
C LYS A 13 18.76 8.43 17.69
N ASN A 14 17.71 9.21 17.93
CA ASN A 14 17.55 9.99 19.14
C ASN A 14 16.70 9.30 20.23
N ASN A 15 16.11 8.13 19.93
CA ASN A 15 15.25 7.43 20.87
C ASN A 15 15.63 5.96 21.01
N ASP A 16 16.11 5.54 22.16
CA ASP A 16 16.48 4.14 22.39
C ASP A 16 15.26 3.20 22.33
N ASN A 17 14.07 3.72 22.62
CA ASN A 17 12.79 3.00 22.56
C ASN A 17 12.03 3.21 21.23
N TRP A 18 12.74 3.52 20.14
CA TRP A 18 12.15 3.86 18.85
C TRP A 18 11.14 2.81 18.32
N LYS A 19 11.37 1.50 18.59
CA LYS A 19 10.44 0.43 18.18
C LYS A 19 9.06 0.61 18.83
N THR A 20 9.03 0.92 20.12
CA THR A 20 7.79 1.17 20.86
C THR A 20 7.14 2.46 20.39
N LEU A 21 7.93 3.53 20.30
CA LEU A 21 7.46 4.85 19.87
C LEU A 21 6.77 4.80 18.50
N LEU A 22 7.37 4.10 17.53
CA LEU A 22 6.80 3.98 16.18
C LEU A 22 5.55 3.10 16.13
N LYS A 23 5.34 2.20 17.09
CA LYS A 23 4.14 1.35 17.18
C LYS A 23 2.97 2.02 17.88
N GLU A 24 3.20 3.11 18.59
CA GLU A 24 2.21 3.79 19.43
C GLU A 24 1.79 5.14 18.85
N ASN A 25 0.64 5.64 19.32
CA ASN A 25 0.14 7.00 19.10
C ASN A 25 0.10 7.45 17.62
N LEU A 26 0.76 8.58 17.34
CA LEU A 26 0.76 9.26 16.03
C LEU A 26 1.29 8.41 14.88
N TYR A 27 2.27 7.55 15.13
CA TYR A 27 2.88 6.77 14.05
C TYR A 27 2.12 5.49 13.74
N ASN A 28 1.75 4.76 14.79
CA ASN A 28 0.94 3.54 14.72
C ASN A 28 1.41 2.54 13.64
N LEU A 29 2.73 2.40 13.52
CA LEU A 29 3.33 1.43 12.62
C LEU A 29 3.15 0.03 13.19
N LYS A 30 2.21 -0.74 12.66
CA LYS A 30 2.00 -2.12 13.10
C LYS A 30 3.10 -3.07 12.65
N THR A 31 3.83 -2.70 11.60
CA THR A 31 4.80 -3.58 10.98
C THR A 31 6.20 -2.94 10.97
N ILE A 32 7.03 -3.42 11.90
CA ILE A 32 8.48 -3.25 11.87
C ILE A 32 9.04 -4.66 11.81
N LYS A 33 9.52 -5.06 10.63
CA LYS A 33 10.07 -6.41 10.40
C LYS A 33 11.58 -6.39 10.52
N GLU A 34 12.12 -7.28 11.33
CA GLU A 34 13.54 -7.58 11.38
C GLU A 34 13.87 -8.62 10.31
N CYS A 35 14.97 -8.45 9.61
CA CYS A 35 15.43 -9.40 8.61
C CYS A 35 15.96 -10.66 9.30
N SER A 36 15.48 -11.85 8.88
CA SER A 36 15.86 -13.13 9.47
C SER A 36 17.26 -13.59 9.09
N TRP A 37 17.78 -13.13 7.94
CA TRP A 37 19.05 -13.55 7.36
C TRP A 37 20.12 -12.45 7.34
N HIS A 38 19.76 -11.20 7.68
CA HIS A 38 20.71 -10.09 7.83
C HIS A 38 20.47 -9.34 9.12
N LYS A 39 21.42 -9.44 10.04
CA LYS A 39 21.34 -8.81 11.36
C LYS A 39 21.24 -7.29 11.24
N ASN A 40 20.41 -6.69 12.11
CA ASN A 40 20.20 -5.24 12.23
C ASN A 40 19.52 -4.55 11.04
N TRP A 41 19.03 -5.30 10.05
CA TRP A 41 18.15 -4.73 9.02
C TRP A 41 16.70 -4.74 9.48
N PHE A 42 16.06 -3.57 9.43
CA PHE A 42 14.68 -3.37 9.82
C PHE A 42 13.89 -2.75 8.68
N MET A 43 12.77 -3.35 8.33
CA MET A 43 11.82 -2.83 7.35
C MET A 43 10.65 -2.17 8.05
N PHE A 44 10.33 -0.93 7.66
CA PHE A 44 9.26 -0.12 8.21
C PHE A 44 8.10 -0.05 7.23
N VAL A 45 6.92 -0.48 7.69
CA VAL A 45 5.72 -0.48 6.85
C VAL A 45 4.57 0.17 7.62
N TYR A 46 3.98 1.24 7.07
CA TYR A 46 2.80 1.85 7.64
C TYR A 46 1.56 0.96 7.49
N ASN A 47 0.59 1.17 8.34
CA ASN A 47 -0.74 0.62 8.17
C ASN A 47 -1.65 1.70 7.56
N LEU A 48 -2.32 1.36 6.44
CA LEU A 48 -3.16 2.30 5.71
C LEU A 48 -4.30 2.89 6.56
N PHE A 49 -4.78 2.13 7.55
CA PHE A 49 -5.97 2.47 8.34
C PHE A 49 -5.67 3.04 9.72
N ASP A 50 -4.49 2.73 10.27
CA ASP A 50 -4.19 3.07 11.66
C ASP A 50 -3.08 4.11 11.78
N SER A 51 -2.20 4.22 10.77
CA SER A 51 -1.10 5.18 10.79
C SER A 51 -1.58 6.55 10.31
N ASP A 52 -1.07 7.61 10.91
CA ASP A 52 -1.31 8.98 10.44
C ASP A 52 -0.52 9.25 9.15
N LEU A 53 -1.20 9.12 8.02
CA LEU A 53 -0.60 9.31 6.69
C LEU A 53 -0.27 10.78 6.35
N SER A 54 -0.62 11.75 7.19
CA SER A 54 -0.17 13.14 7.09
C SER A 54 1.24 13.31 7.69
N ASN A 55 1.64 12.41 8.58
CA ASN A 55 2.93 12.46 9.27
C ASN A 55 4.09 12.06 8.35
N TYR A 56 5.15 12.86 8.32
CA TYR A 56 6.31 12.65 7.45
C TYR A 56 7.04 11.34 7.73
N VAL A 57 7.22 10.96 9.00
CA VAL A 57 7.83 9.68 9.38
C VAL A 57 7.02 8.51 8.83
N VAL A 58 5.70 8.57 8.96
CA VAL A 58 4.80 7.52 8.46
C VAL A 58 4.89 7.41 6.94
N ARG A 59 4.91 8.54 6.23
CA ARG A 59 5.02 8.54 4.75
C ARG A 59 6.32 7.93 4.25
N ALA A 60 7.42 8.02 5.03
CA ALA A 60 8.68 7.35 4.72
C ALA A 60 8.60 5.83 4.93
N CYS A 61 7.67 5.35 5.76
CA CYS A 61 7.57 3.93 6.14
C CYS A 61 6.80 3.08 5.12
N ARG A 62 7.08 3.21 3.83
CA ARG A 62 6.49 2.40 2.76
C ARG A 62 7.44 1.28 2.33
N GLY A 63 7.89 0.47 3.29
CA GLY A 63 8.85 -0.59 3.06
C GLY A 63 10.31 -0.12 3.13
N THR A 64 10.59 1.02 3.69
CA THR A 64 11.95 1.52 3.92
C THR A 64 12.74 0.55 4.77
N VAL A 65 13.98 0.28 4.38
CA VAL A 65 14.90 -0.58 5.12
C VAL A 65 16.03 0.24 5.68
N LEU A 66 16.21 0.17 7.00
CA LEU A 66 17.34 0.76 7.70
C LEU A 66 18.18 -0.34 8.33
N GLU A 67 19.51 -0.18 8.30
CA GLU A 67 20.42 -0.88 9.17
C GLU A 67 20.63 -0.04 10.42
N ILE A 68 20.44 -0.66 11.60
CA ILE A 68 20.44 0.05 12.87
C ILE A 68 21.42 -0.63 13.84
N ASN A 69 22.55 0.00 14.06
CA ASN A 69 23.60 -0.43 14.98
C ASN A 69 23.71 0.58 16.15
N GLY A 70 22.83 0.47 17.13
CA GLY A 70 22.71 1.48 18.19
C GLY A 70 22.26 2.83 17.61
N LYS A 71 23.12 3.85 17.70
CA LYS A 71 22.86 5.18 17.13
C LYS A 71 23.41 5.35 15.70
N ASP A 72 24.10 4.36 15.19
CA ASP A 72 24.50 4.34 13.78
C ASP A 72 23.35 3.78 12.94
N VAL A 73 22.81 4.62 12.06
CA VAL A 73 21.65 4.30 11.22
C VAL A 73 22.01 4.60 9.78
N LYS A 74 22.00 3.55 8.95
CA LYS A 74 22.25 3.61 7.51
C LYS A 74 20.96 3.25 6.75
N VAL A 75 20.67 3.99 5.68
CA VAL A 75 19.57 3.63 4.77
C VAL A 75 20.08 2.53 3.83
N ILE A 76 19.38 1.40 3.83
CA ILE A 76 19.69 0.25 2.98
C ILE A 76 18.82 0.26 1.72
N SER A 77 17.54 0.60 1.87
CA SER A 77 16.62 0.73 0.74
C SER A 77 15.52 1.73 1.09
N TYR A 78 15.32 2.73 0.24
CA TYR A 78 14.28 3.73 0.40
C TYR A 78 13.45 3.85 -0.89
N PRO A 79 12.29 3.18 -0.96
CA PRO A 79 11.41 3.26 -2.11
C PRO A 79 10.65 4.59 -2.16
N TYR A 80 9.63 4.67 -2.99
CA TYR A 80 8.72 5.82 -3.01
C TYR A 80 8.05 6.04 -1.67
N SER A 81 8.02 7.28 -1.21
CA SER A 81 7.08 7.71 -0.17
C SER A 81 5.63 7.49 -0.66
N LYS A 82 4.68 7.46 0.28
CA LYS A 82 3.28 7.31 -0.12
C LYS A 82 2.88 8.45 -1.06
N PHE A 83 2.25 8.12 -2.18
CA PHE A 83 1.59 9.04 -3.08
C PHE A 83 0.14 8.62 -3.33
N ASP A 84 -0.72 9.62 -3.53
CA ASP A 84 -2.17 9.47 -3.48
C ASP A 84 -2.81 9.53 -4.88
N ASN A 85 -4.10 9.24 -4.98
CA ASN A 85 -4.84 9.42 -6.21
C ASN A 85 -5.00 10.92 -6.50
N TYR A 86 -4.89 11.30 -7.76
CA TYR A 86 -5.18 12.65 -8.21
C TYR A 86 -6.64 13.01 -7.88
N GLY A 87 -6.87 14.24 -7.38
CA GLY A 87 -8.17 14.71 -6.92
C GLY A 87 -8.52 14.33 -5.49
N SER A 88 -7.71 13.50 -4.80
CA SER A 88 -7.95 13.21 -3.39
C SER A 88 -7.57 14.40 -2.50
N THR A 89 -8.27 14.57 -1.38
CA THR A 89 -8.02 15.66 -0.42
C THR A 89 -6.57 15.67 0.08
N SER A 90 -5.96 14.50 0.21
CA SER A 90 -4.56 14.33 0.65
C SER A 90 -3.52 14.66 -0.43
N CYS A 91 -3.95 14.92 -1.66
CA CYS A 91 -3.06 15.14 -2.81
C CYS A 91 -3.01 16.62 -3.28
N LYS A 92 -3.88 17.50 -2.80
CA LYS A 92 -4.01 18.88 -3.29
C LYS A 92 -2.69 19.63 -3.34
N ASP A 93 -1.94 19.65 -2.24
CA ASP A 93 -0.67 20.37 -2.16
C ASP A 93 0.39 19.83 -3.14
N ILE A 94 0.30 18.54 -3.49
CA ILE A 94 1.19 17.88 -4.44
C ILE A 94 0.76 18.20 -5.87
N GLU A 95 -0.55 18.23 -6.13
CA GLU A 95 -1.11 18.54 -7.45
C GLU A 95 -0.78 19.98 -7.88
N GLU A 96 -0.83 20.93 -6.94
CA GLU A 96 -0.46 22.33 -7.17
C GLU A 96 1.04 22.50 -7.50
N GLN A 97 1.89 21.54 -7.13
CA GLN A 97 3.34 21.57 -7.42
C GLN A 97 3.69 20.93 -8.78
N ILE A 98 2.75 20.27 -9.46
CA ILE A 98 3.01 19.61 -10.74
C ILE A 98 3.09 20.65 -11.86
N ASP A 99 4.28 20.85 -12.41
CA ASP A 99 4.47 21.57 -13.66
C ASP A 99 4.22 20.63 -14.84
N TRP A 100 3.05 20.78 -15.49
CA TRP A 100 2.63 19.93 -16.59
C TRP A 100 3.57 19.96 -17.80
N SER A 101 4.34 21.03 -17.97
CA SER A 101 5.35 21.14 -19.03
C SER A 101 6.60 20.28 -18.77
N LYS A 102 6.79 19.80 -17.54
CA LYS A 102 7.93 18.99 -17.10
C LYS A 102 7.51 17.62 -16.60
N ALA A 103 6.23 17.46 -16.29
CA ALA A 103 5.68 16.22 -15.80
C ALA A 103 5.82 15.11 -16.83
N VAL A 104 6.05 13.91 -16.34
CA VAL A 104 6.12 12.69 -17.14
C VAL A 104 5.06 11.72 -16.66
N MET A 105 4.48 11.00 -17.61
CA MET A 105 3.27 10.21 -17.40
C MET A 105 3.47 8.76 -17.85
N PRO A 106 4.32 7.97 -17.11
CA PRO A 106 4.45 6.55 -17.38
C PRO A 106 3.16 5.80 -17.08
N LEU A 107 2.87 4.77 -17.87
CA LEU A 107 1.82 3.81 -17.55
C LEU A 107 2.04 3.26 -16.15
N LYS A 108 0.97 3.18 -15.37
CA LYS A 108 0.98 2.47 -14.12
C LYS A 108 0.87 0.98 -14.39
N ILE A 109 1.97 0.28 -14.20
CA ILE A 109 2.05 -1.17 -14.35
C ILE A 109 1.36 -1.83 -13.14
N ASP A 110 0.55 -2.86 -13.39
CA ASP A 110 -0.22 -3.60 -12.39
C ASP A 110 0.51 -4.90 -12.03
N GLY A 111 1.36 -4.85 -11.03
CA GLY A 111 2.20 -5.96 -10.62
C GLY A 111 2.57 -5.91 -9.14
N ILE A 112 3.69 -6.51 -8.82
CA ILE A 112 4.27 -6.52 -7.47
C ILE A 112 5.48 -5.60 -7.43
N LEU A 113 5.42 -4.59 -6.55
CA LEU A 113 6.57 -3.71 -6.35
C LEU A 113 7.73 -4.48 -5.75
N ILE A 114 8.84 -4.48 -6.46
CA ILE A 114 10.15 -4.97 -6.05
C ILE A 114 11.10 -3.78 -5.90
N LYS A 115 11.82 -3.73 -4.80
CA LYS A 115 12.86 -2.74 -4.56
C LYS A 115 14.17 -3.41 -4.25
N THR A 116 15.26 -2.67 -4.41
CA THR A 116 16.61 -3.22 -4.26
C THR A 116 17.42 -2.54 -3.16
N ALA A 117 18.48 -3.23 -2.75
CA ALA A 117 19.56 -2.68 -1.97
C ALA A 117 20.90 -3.24 -2.47
N LYS A 118 21.84 -2.36 -2.81
CA LYS A 118 23.21 -2.74 -3.14
C LYS A 118 24.06 -2.76 -1.86
N VAL A 119 24.62 -3.91 -1.54
CA VAL A 119 25.58 -4.06 -0.44
C VAL A 119 26.73 -4.97 -0.92
N ASP A 120 27.93 -4.45 -0.90
CA ASP A 120 29.12 -5.08 -1.44
C ASP A 120 28.93 -5.50 -2.92
N ASP A 121 29.20 -6.76 -3.25
CA ASP A 121 29.04 -7.33 -4.59
C ASP A 121 27.64 -7.90 -4.85
N ARG A 122 26.64 -7.64 -3.97
CA ARG A 122 25.30 -8.20 -4.02
C ARG A 122 24.25 -7.14 -4.21
N LEU A 123 23.30 -7.40 -5.10
CA LEU A 123 22.08 -6.63 -5.22
C LEU A 123 20.91 -7.46 -4.66
N TYR A 124 20.45 -7.06 -3.49
CA TYR A 124 19.31 -7.68 -2.80
C TYR A 124 18.00 -7.17 -3.35
N PHE A 125 16.98 -8.01 -3.30
CA PHE A 125 15.62 -7.69 -3.76
C PHE A 125 14.59 -7.96 -2.67
N PHE A 126 13.64 -7.06 -2.51
CA PHE A 126 12.57 -7.13 -1.50
C PHE A 126 11.24 -6.67 -2.10
N THR A 127 10.13 -7.10 -1.52
CA THR A 127 8.84 -6.43 -1.73
C THR A 127 8.71 -5.22 -0.80
N ASN A 128 7.65 -4.42 -0.97
CA ASN A 128 7.35 -3.34 -0.02
C ASN A 128 7.01 -3.82 1.39
N GLY A 129 6.52 -5.02 1.53
CA GLY A 129 6.03 -5.53 2.81
C GLY A 129 6.86 -6.66 3.40
N SER A 130 7.84 -7.21 2.69
CA SER A 130 8.63 -8.34 3.15
C SER A 130 10.05 -8.38 2.61
N PHE A 131 10.97 -8.83 3.44
CA PHE A 131 12.30 -9.30 3.01
C PHE A 131 12.21 -10.64 2.28
N ASP A 132 11.19 -11.41 2.61
CA ASP A 132 10.97 -12.76 2.15
C ASP A 132 10.19 -12.77 0.82
N LEU A 133 10.74 -13.44 -0.18
CA LEU A 133 10.13 -13.65 -1.48
C LEU A 133 9.49 -15.05 -1.65
N ASN A 134 9.32 -15.79 -0.55
CA ASN A 134 8.65 -17.09 -0.52
C ASN A 134 7.12 -17.01 -0.49
N ALA A 135 6.56 -15.80 -0.49
CA ALA A 135 5.11 -15.67 -0.55
C ALA A 135 4.57 -16.30 -1.84
N PRO A 136 3.59 -17.22 -1.76
CA PRO A 136 2.95 -17.78 -2.93
C PRO A 136 2.13 -16.72 -3.65
N PHE A 137 2.01 -16.86 -4.96
CA PHE A 137 1.08 -16.06 -5.77
C PHE A 137 -0.17 -16.89 -6.10
N GLU A 138 -1.28 -16.20 -6.36
CA GLU A 138 -2.47 -16.86 -6.89
C GLU A 138 -2.21 -17.21 -8.36
N ASP A 139 -2.03 -18.52 -8.65
CA ASP A 139 -1.80 -18.98 -10.01
C ASP A 139 -3.06 -18.76 -10.87
N SER A 140 -3.04 -17.70 -11.63
CA SER A 140 -4.10 -17.33 -12.57
C SER A 140 -3.52 -17.34 -13.99
N LEU A 141 -3.30 -18.55 -14.52
CA LEU A 141 -2.71 -18.72 -15.84
C LEU A 141 -3.56 -18.07 -16.93
N VAL A 142 -3.15 -16.89 -17.37
CA VAL A 142 -3.81 -16.17 -18.48
C VAL A 142 -3.16 -16.52 -19.82
N PHE A 143 -1.82 -16.61 -19.81
CA PHE A 143 -1.02 -17.05 -20.95
C PHE A 143 -0.01 -18.09 -20.49
N ASP A 144 0.24 -19.08 -21.33
CA ASP A 144 1.24 -20.12 -21.04
C ASP A 144 2.65 -19.57 -21.32
N GLU A 145 3.46 -19.49 -20.27
CA GLU A 145 4.89 -19.19 -20.32
C GLU A 145 5.62 -20.42 -19.78
N PRO A 146 6.04 -21.35 -20.67
CA PRO A 146 6.53 -22.68 -20.28
C PRO A 146 7.66 -22.63 -19.25
N GLU A 147 8.53 -21.63 -19.34
CA GLU A 147 9.70 -21.45 -18.49
C GLU A 147 9.34 -21.14 -17.04
N THR A 148 8.13 -20.64 -16.80
CA THR A 148 7.64 -20.31 -15.43
C THR A 148 6.69 -21.35 -14.85
N ARG A 149 6.42 -22.47 -15.56
CA ARG A 149 5.46 -23.51 -15.12
C ARG A 149 5.79 -24.11 -13.73
N GLY A 150 7.07 -24.14 -13.34
CA GLY A 150 7.54 -24.61 -12.04
C GLY A 150 7.62 -23.54 -10.94
N ALA A 151 7.24 -22.29 -11.24
CA ALA A 151 7.28 -21.23 -10.25
C ALA A 151 6.13 -21.38 -9.24
N GLU A 152 6.43 -21.29 -7.95
CA GLU A 152 5.47 -21.42 -6.84
C GLU A 152 5.37 -20.14 -6.02
N VAL A 153 6.43 -19.36 -5.98
CA VAL A 153 6.58 -18.15 -5.15
C VAL A 153 7.13 -16.98 -5.96
N TYR A 154 6.97 -15.76 -5.45
CA TYR A 154 7.45 -14.55 -6.14
C TYR A 154 8.95 -14.57 -6.46
N GLY A 155 9.76 -15.21 -5.62
CA GLY A 155 11.19 -15.38 -5.86
C GLY A 155 11.50 -16.18 -7.13
N ASP A 156 10.69 -17.18 -7.48
CA ASP A 156 10.87 -17.97 -8.71
C ASP A 156 10.60 -17.10 -9.95
N LEU A 157 9.50 -16.31 -9.95
CA LEU A 157 9.17 -15.40 -11.05
C LEU A 157 10.23 -14.30 -11.20
N LEU A 158 10.71 -13.75 -10.08
CA LEU A 158 11.76 -12.74 -10.08
C LEU A 158 13.08 -13.30 -10.62
N ALA A 159 13.46 -14.50 -10.20
CA ALA A 159 14.67 -15.15 -10.69
C ALA A 159 14.63 -15.38 -12.22
N TYR A 160 13.48 -15.79 -12.72
CA TYR A 160 13.26 -15.94 -14.15
C TYR A 160 13.39 -14.58 -14.89
N ALA A 161 12.70 -13.53 -14.40
CA ALA A 161 12.74 -12.21 -15.03
C ALA A 161 14.16 -11.62 -15.07
N ILE A 162 14.95 -11.78 -13.99
CA ILE A 162 16.34 -11.33 -13.94
C ILE A 162 17.21 -12.10 -14.93
N LYS A 163 17.13 -13.44 -14.97
CA LYS A 163 17.90 -14.27 -15.90
C LYS A 163 17.54 -14.02 -17.36
N LYS A 164 16.29 -13.68 -17.65
CA LYS A 164 15.84 -13.29 -18.98
C LYS A 164 16.44 -11.95 -19.44
N GLY A 165 16.64 -11.02 -18.48
CA GLY A 165 17.19 -9.68 -18.77
C GLY A 165 18.71 -9.63 -18.91
N SER A 166 19.45 -10.59 -18.34
CA SER A 166 20.92 -10.64 -18.42
C SER A 166 21.44 -12.06 -18.53
N LYS A 167 22.46 -12.25 -19.39
CA LYS A 167 23.14 -13.54 -19.56
C LYS A 167 24.26 -13.75 -18.55
N ASN A 168 24.80 -12.67 -17.97
CA ASN A 168 25.96 -12.68 -17.08
C ASN A 168 25.57 -12.38 -15.62
N VAL A 169 24.38 -12.85 -15.22
CA VAL A 169 23.87 -12.69 -13.86
C VAL A 169 23.79 -14.04 -13.15
N GLU A 170 24.29 -14.08 -11.94
CA GLU A 170 24.08 -15.17 -11.00
C GLU A 170 22.98 -14.79 -10.03
N VAL A 171 21.92 -15.58 -9.98
CA VAL A 171 20.77 -15.38 -9.10
C VAL A 171 20.81 -16.39 -7.97
N PHE A 172 20.77 -15.91 -6.74
CA PHE A 172 20.73 -16.69 -5.52
C PHE A 172 19.38 -16.50 -4.84
N PHE A 173 18.65 -17.58 -4.68
CA PHE A 173 17.39 -17.58 -3.98
C PHE A 173 17.35 -18.74 -2.98
N ASN A 174 17.34 -18.42 -1.70
CA ASN A 174 17.21 -19.39 -0.62
C ASN A 174 15.74 -19.52 -0.21
N LYS A 175 15.10 -20.62 -0.59
CA LYS A 175 13.68 -20.89 -0.26
C LYS A 175 13.42 -21.17 1.22
N GLU A 176 14.46 -21.45 2.04
CA GLU A 176 14.28 -21.72 3.47
C GLU A 176 14.06 -20.43 4.27
N ASN A 177 14.79 -19.34 3.92
CA ASN A 177 14.75 -18.08 4.65
C ASN A 177 14.26 -16.88 3.81
N GLY A 178 14.00 -17.09 2.51
CA GLY A 178 13.50 -16.06 1.59
C GLY A 178 14.54 -15.06 1.11
N GLU A 179 15.82 -15.26 1.42
CA GLU A 179 16.91 -14.42 0.96
C GLU A 179 17.03 -14.48 -0.57
N PHE A 180 17.05 -13.30 -1.20
CA PHE A 180 17.18 -13.18 -2.65
C PHE A 180 18.19 -12.09 -3.00
N TYR A 181 19.20 -12.44 -3.77
CA TYR A 181 20.13 -11.47 -4.33
C TYR A 181 20.70 -11.94 -5.67
N CYS A 182 21.30 -11.04 -6.41
CA CYS A 182 22.07 -11.39 -7.59
C CYS A 182 23.47 -10.76 -7.56
N LYS A 183 24.37 -11.34 -8.36
CA LYS A 183 25.71 -10.87 -8.68
C LYS A 183 25.87 -10.82 -10.20
N GLY A 184 26.79 -10.02 -10.68
CA GLY A 184 27.09 -9.94 -12.12
C GLY A 184 27.61 -8.57 -12.50
N SER A 185 27.94 -8.42 -13.78
CA SER A 185 28.55 -7.21 -14.31
C SER A 185 27.68 -5.97 -14.08
N PHE A 186 26.38 -6.04 -14.34
CA PHE A 186 25.48 -4.91 -14.10
C PHE A 186 25.37 -4.52 -12.63
N VAL A 187 25.49 -5.49 -11.69
CA VAL A 187 25.44 -5.21 -10.24
C VAL A 187 26.62 -4.31 -9.83
N ASN A 188 27.77 -4.44 -10.46
CA ASN A 188 28.94 -3.60 -10.20
C ASN A 188 28.72 -2.15 -10.66
N GLU A 189 27.80 -1.93 -11.62
CA GLU A 189 27.43 -0.59 -12.09
C GLU A 189 26.39 0.09 -11.18
N VAL A 190 25.70 -0.67 -10.30
CA VAL A 190 24.73 -0.12 -9.34
C VAL A 190 25.49 0.57 -8.19
N PRO A 191 25.25 1.88 -7.93
CA PRO A 191 25.87 2.57 -6.81
C PRO A 191 25.42 2.01 -5.46
N GLU A 192 26.31 1.89 -4.49
CA GLU A 192 25.95 1.57 -3.11
C GLU A 192 25.07 2.66 -2.52
N GLY A 193 24.08 2.24 -1.68
CA GLY A 193 23.12 3.16 -1.07
C GLY A 193 22.00 3.63 -2.02
N SER A 194 22.07 3.23 -3.31
CA SER A 194 20.96 3.47 -4.23
C SER A 194 19.82 2.47 -4.07
N THR A 195 18.62 2.87 -4.50
CA THR A 195 17.44 2.01 -4.51
C THR A 195 16.79 2.05 -5.88
N PHE A 196 16.70 0.90 -6.52
CA PHE A 196 15.91 0.72 -7.73
C PHE A 196 14.51 0.22 -7.35
N MET A 197 13.51 0.66 -8.11
CA MET A 197 12.12 0.27 -7.92
C MET A 197 11.59 -0.30 -9.22
N PHE A 198 11.10 -1.54 -9.13
CA PHE A 198 10.56 -2.29 -10.24
C PHE A 198 9.13 -2.74 -9.95
N GLU A 199 8.37 -2.96 -11.02
CA GLU A 199 7.15 -3.74 -10.95
C GLU A 199 7.38 -5.09 -11.61
N LEU A 200 7.16 -6.18 -10.88
CA LEU A 200 7.21 -7.54 -11.41
C LEU A 200 5.81 -7.92 -11.92
N THR A 201 5.72 -8.22 -13.19
CA THR A 201 4.52 -8.74 -13.84
C THR A 201 4.74 -10.16 -14.35
N SER A 202 3.67 -10.95 -14.38
CA SER A 202 3.71 -12.32 -14.93
C SER A 202 2.32 -12.74 -15.38
N PRO A 203 2.20 -13.53 -16.46
CA PRO A 203 0.92 -14.15 -16.84
C PRO A 203 0.40 -15.11 -15.78
N ARG A 204 1.28 -15.62 -14.90
CA ARG A 204 0.91 -16.51 -13.80
C ARG A 204 0.45 -15.77 -12.56
N ASN A 205 0.77 -14.50 -12.40
CA ASN A 205 0.36 -13.68 -11.27
C ASN A 205 -0.47 -12.49 -11.75
N LYS A 206 -1.66 -12.77 -12.26
CA LYS A 206 -2.60 -11.74 -12.69
C LYS A 206 -3.22 -11.06 -11.46
N ILE A 207 -2.99 -9.74 -11.34
CA ILE A 207 -3.74 -8.91 -10.40
C ILE A 207 -5.07 -8.53 -11.06
N ILE A 208 -5.07 -7.61 -12.01
CA ILE A 208 -6.21 -7.27 -12.86
C ILE A 208 -5.80 -7.28 -14.33
N CYS A 209 -4.68 -6.60 -14.67
CA CYS A 209 -4.19 -6.52 -16.04
C CYS A 209 -3.59 -7.85 -16.51
N ASN A 210 -3.74 -8.13 -17.81
CA ASN A 210 -3.19 -9.29 -18.46
C ASN A 210 -1.81 -8.99 -19.02
N TYR A 211 -0.80 -9.74 -18.63
CA TYR A 211 0.53 -9.67 -19.19
C TYR A 211 0.85 -10.98 -19.94
N GLN A 212 1.52 -10.88 -21.09
CA GLN A 212 1.85 -12.05 -21.91
C GLN A 212 3.13 -12.74 -21.48
N GLU A 213 3.98 -12.04 -20.72
CA GLU A 213 5.27 -12.57 -20.26
C GLU A 213 5.67 -12.00 -18.90
N THR A 214 6.52 -12.75 -18.20
CA THR A 214 7.11 -12.32 -16.95
C THR A 214 8.22 -11.29 -17.20
N LYS A 215 8.09 -10.11 -16.59
CA LYS A 215 8.98 -8.97 -16.76
C LYS A 215 9.22 -8.18 -15.48
N LEU A 216 10.37 -7.49 -15.45
CA LEU A 216 10.68 -6.43 -14.51
C LEU A 216 10.62 -5.07 -15.23
N TRP A 217 9.68 -4.23 -14.81
CA TRP A 217 9.53 -2.86 -15.28
C TRP A 217 10.24 -1.90 -14.36
N TRP A 218 11.30 -1.27 -14.82
CA TRP A 218 12.03 -0.28 -14.04
C TRP A 218 11.32 1.07 -14.08
N HIS A 219 10.66 1.44 -13.00
CA HIS A 219 9.87 2.66 -12.95
C HIS A 219 10.39 3.71 -11.98
N GLY A 220 11.44 3.42 -11.20
CA GLY A 220 11.97 4.38 -10.24
C GLY A 220 13.39 4.11 -9.78
N PHE A 221 14.04 5.19 -9.37
CA PHE A 221 15.42 5.18 -8.90
C PHE A 221 15.65 6.25 -7.84
N ARG A 222 16.35 5.88 -6.77
CA ARG A 222 16.98 6.84 -5.85
C ARG A 222 18.47 6.62 -5.87
N ASP A 223 19.21 7.72 -5.98
CA ASP A 223 20.67 7.69 -5.93
C ASP A 223 21.20 7.50 -4.50
N GLU A 224 22.51 7.47 -4.35
CA GLU A 224 23.23 7.32 -3.06
C GLU A 224 22.99 8.48 -2.09
N LYS A 225 22.50 9.62 -2.58
CA LYS A 225 22.06 10.77 -1.76
C LYS A 225 20.58 10.69 -1.36
N LEU A 226 19.92 9.60 -1.71
CA LEU A 226 18.50 9.37 -1.52
C LEU A 226 17.60 10.33 -2.32
N GLU A 227 18.17 10.98 -3.33
CA GLU A 227 17.43 11.83 -4.25
C GLU A 227 16.76 10.98 -5.32
N GLU A 228 15.51 11.25 -5.56
CA GLU A 228 14.75 10.55 -6.59
C GLU A 228 15.07 11.11 -7.97
N LYS A 229 15.41 10.22 -8.89
CA LYS A 229 15.80 10.57 -10.26
C LYS A 229 14.90 9.87 -11.26
N ASP A 230 14.81 10.47 -12.42
CA ASP A 230 14.12 9.88 -13.56
C ASP A 230 14.95 8.72 -14.14
N PRO A 231 14.48 7.47 -14.09
CA PRO A 231 15.22 6.31 -14.58
C PRO A 231 15.54 6.40 -16.09
N ARG A 232 14.76 7.13 -16.89
CA ARG A 232 14.97 7.31 -18.33
C ARG A 232 16.19 8.18 -18.65
N LYS A 233 16.64 9.00 -17.69
CA LYS A 233 17.83 9.84 -17.83
C LYS A 233 19.09 9.16 -17.34
N MET A 234 18.97 7.94 -16.83
CA MET A 234 20.12 7.16 -16.40
C MET A 234 20.78 6.45 -17.58
N LYS A 235 22.11 6.27 -17.46
CA LYS A 235 22.84 5.45 -18.43
C LYS A 235 22.35 4.00 -18.34
N PRO A 236 22.03 3.37 -19.48
CA PRO A 236 21.70 1.95 -19.50
C PRO A 236 22.85 1.11 -18.94
N PHE A 237 22.54 0.03 -18.23
CA PHE A 237 23.54 -0.93 -17.79
C PHE A 237 24.14 -1.66 -19.00
N SER A 238 25.40 -2.02 -18.91
CA SER A 238 26.12 -2.66 -20.00
C SER A 238 25.60 -4.06 -20.33
N ASP A 239 24.96 -4.72 -19.35
CA ASP A 239 24.63 -6.14 -19.41
C ASP A 239 23.19 -6.45 -18.93
N PHE A 240 22.38 -5.47 -18.69
CA PHE A 240 20.99 -5.67 -18.32
C PHE A 240 20.08 -4.64 -18.99
N ASN A 241 19.13 -5.13 -19.78
CA ASN A 241 18.14 -4.27 -20.40
C ASN A 241 16.85 -4.28 -19.55
N PHE A 242 16.70 -3.28 -18.71
CA PHE A 242 15.44 -3.04 -18.00
C PHE A 242 14.43 -2.36 -18.90
N GLU A 243 13.24 -2.92 -18.98
CA GLU A 243 12.13 -2.23 -19.63
C GLU A 243 11.59 -1.12 -18.72
N ILE A 244 11.31 0.03 -19.32
CA ILE A 244 10.73 1.19 -18.63
C ILE A 244 9.27 1.29 -19.05
N PRO A 245 8.32 1.59 -18.13
CA PRO A 245 6.93 1.76 -18.49
C PRO A 245 6.73 2.77 -19.61
N PRO A 246 5.92 2.47 -20.65
CA PRO A 246 5.62 3.40 -21.74
C PRO A 246 5.08 4.72 -21.22
N LEU A 247 5.44 5.82 -21.89
CA LEU A 247 4.94 7.15 -21.57
C LEU A 247 3.68 7.47 -22.35
N LEU A 248 2.79 8.22 -21.72
CA LEU A 248 1.73 8.93 -22.42
C LEU A 248 2.19 10.35 -22.72
N ASP A 249 1.69 10.86 -23.83
CA ASP A 249 1.87 12.26 -24.25
C ASP A 249 0.56 13.03 -23.98
N ALA A 250 0.57 13.85 -22.94
CA ALA A 250 -0.56 14.70 -22.56
C ALA A 250 -0.03 16.03 -22.02
N ASN A 251 -0.64 17.12 -22.42
CA ASN A 251 -0.19 18.48 -22.06
C ASN A 251 -0.81 18.99 -20.75
N ASN A 252 -1.90 18.36 -20.34
CA ASN A 252 -2.68 18.78 -19.16
C ASN A 252 -3.55 17.61 -18.66
N LEU A 253 -4.27 17.87 -17.57
CA LEU A 253 -5.14 16.88 -16.94
C LEU A 253 -6.28 16.39 -17.85
N ASP A 254 -6.88 17.27 -18.64
CA ASP A 254 -8.04 16.93 -19.47
C ASP A 254 -7.63 16.04 -20.66
N ASP A 255 -6.47 16.36 -21.28
CA ASP A 255 -5.86 15.50 -22.29
C ASP A 255 -5.59 14.10 -21.71
N LEU A 256 -4.98 14.08 -20.53
CA LEU A 256 -4.65 12.82 -19.84
C LEU A 256 -5.89 11.99 -19.51
N LYS A 257 -6.94 12.61 -18.97
CA LYS A 257 -8.22 11.94 -18.68
C LYS A 257 -8.87 11.39 -19.95
N THR A 258 -8.80 12.14 -21.05
CA THR A 258 -9.32 11.69 -22.36
C THR A 258 -8.59 10.42 -22.82
N ILE A 259 -7.25 10.40 -22.72
CA ILE A 259 -6.47 9.21 -23.07
C ILE A 259 -6.83 8.03 -22.17
N ILE A 260 -6.87 8.24 -20.85
CA ILE A 260 -7.16 7.19 -19.86
C ILE A 260 -8.57 6.62 -20.04
N SER A 261 -9.55 7.42 -20.46
CA SER A 261 -10.93 6.96 -20.69
C SER A 261 -11.05 5.91 -21.78
N SER A 262 -10.06 5.82 -22.68
CA SER A 262 -9.98 4.79 -23.73
C SER A 262 -9.34 3.48 -23.26
N PHE A 263 -8.81 3.41 -22.05
CA PHE A 263 -8.13 2.21 -21.54
C PHE A 263 -9.12 1.11 -21.23
N LYS A 264 -8.73 -0.13 -21.56
CA LYS A 264 -9.40 -1.31 -21.06
C LYS A 264 -8.73 -1.76 -19.78
N GLY A 265 -9.52 -2.03 -18.77
CA GLY A 265 -9.05 -2.27 -17.40
C GLY A 265 -8.32 -3.59 -17.21
N ASP A 266 -8.44 -4.52 -18.16
CA ASP A 266 -7.65 -5.75 -18.19
C ASP A 266 -6.33 -5.61 -18.97
N GLU A 267 -6.10 -4.46 -19.63
CA GLU A 267 -4.87 -4.14 -20.35
C GLU A 267 -4.01 -3.10 -19.62
N LYS A 268 -4.64 -2.09 -18.97
CA LYS A 268 -3.95 -0.95 -18.37
C LYS A 268 -4.61 -0.50 -17.05
N GLU A 269 -3.81 -0.36 -15.99
CA GLU A 269 -4.29 0.12 -14.70
C GLU A 269 -4.59 1.62 -14.72
N GLY A 270 -3.74 2.41 -15.34
CA GLY A 270 -3.79 3.86 -15.33
C GLY A 270 -2.42 4.49 -15.57
N VAL A 271 -2.17 5.65 -14.94
CA VAL A 271 -0.97 6.47 -15.17
C VAL A 271 -0.44 7.00 -13.84
N VAL A 272 0.87 7.15 -13.75
CA VAL A 272 1.53 7.90 -12.67
C VAL A 272 2.04 9.22 -13.23
N ILE A 273 1.56 10.34 -12.70
CA ILE A 273 2.04 11.69 -13.04
C ILE A 273 3.22 11.99 -12.13
N THR A 274 4.36 12.34 -12.68
CA THR A 274 5.57 12.65 -11.89
C THR A 274 6.27 13.87 -12.43
N ASP A 275 6.47 14.86 -11.57
CA ASP A 275 7.34 16.00 -11.84
C ASP A 275 8.61 15.87 -10.99
N TYR A 276 9.71 15.47 -11.65
CA TYR A 276 11.03 15.35 -11.01
C TYR A 276 11.71 16.70 -10.76
N SER A 277 11.17 17.82 -11.25
CA SER A 277 11.72 19.14 -11.00
C SER A 277 11.24 19.75 -9.68
N ALA A 278 10.17 19.24 -9.11
CA ALA A 278 9.67 19.63 -7.80
C ALA A 278 10.52 19.04 -6.66
N SER A 279 10.57 19.73 -5.53
CA SER A 279 11.30 19.26 -4.34
C SER A 279 10.43 19.39 -3.08
N PRO A 280 9.96 18.29 -2.51
CA PRO A 280 10.15 16.89 -2.95
C PRO A 280 9.49 16.62 -4.32
N VAL A 281 9.90 15.54 -4.99
CA VAL A 281 9.31 15.11 -6.27
C VAL A 281 7.79 15.03 -6.14
N ALA A 282 7.08 15.78 -6.99
CA ALA A 282 5.61 15.76 -7.00
C ALA A 282 5.11 14.54 -7.77
N ARG A 283 4.26 13.73 -7.12
CA ARG A 283 3.74 12.50 -7.73
C ARG A 283 2.30 12.24 -7.33
N SER A 284 1.50 11.87 -8.31
CA SER A 284 0.12 11.44 -8.15
C SER A 284 -0.19 10.31 -9.13
N LYS A 285 -1.35 9.67 -9.00
CA LYS A 285 -1.78 8.59 -9.90
C LYS A 285 -3.25 8.76 -10.28
N ILE A 286 -3.56 8.39 -11.52
CA ILE A 286 -4.93 8.26 -12.02
C ILE A 286 -5.10 6.83 -12.50
N LYS A 287 -6.15 6.16 -12.02
CA LYS A 287 -6.53 4.82 -12.47
C LYS A 287 -7.66 4.92 -13.47
N CYS A 288 -7.68 4.05 -14.48
CA CYS A 288 -8.81 4.02 -15.41
C CYS A 288 -10.05 3.42 -14.73
N GLU A 289 -11.22 3.92 -15.11
CA GLU A 289 -12.50 3.49 -14.53
C GLU A 289 -12.77 2.00 -14.76
N ASP A 290 -12.45 1.50 -15.95
CA ASP A 290 -12.65 0.10 -16.29
C ASP A 290 -11.76 -0.85 -15.44
N TYR A 291 -10.51 -0.43 -15.15
CA TYR A 291 -9.65 -1.15 -14.19
C TYR A 291 -10.25 -1.17 -12.79
N LEU A 292 -10.76 -0.03 -12.31
CA LEU A 292 -11.42 0.04 -10.99
C LEU A 292 -12.65 -0.86 -10.97
N ARG A 293 -13.44 -0.87 -12.04
CA ARG A 293 -14.61 -1.75 -12.21
C ARG A 293 -14.22 -3.22 -12.11
N ASN A 294 -13.20 -3.64 -12.86
CA ASN A 294 -12.71 -5.03 -12.84
C ASN A 294 -12.15 -5.42 -11.47
N LYS A 295 -11.41 -4.52 -10.83
CA LYS A 295 -10.88 -4.72 -9.48
C LYS A 295 -11.99 -4.90 -8.45
N PHE A 296 -12.97 -3.99 -8.42
CA PHE A 296 -14.09 -4.06 -7.50
C PHE A 296 -15.00 -5.26 -7.79
N ALA A 297 -15.20 -5.63 -9.05
CA ALA A 297 -15.95 -6.83 -9.40
C ALA A 297 -15.29 -8.09 -8.84
N ARG A 298 -13.96 -8.21 -8.98
CA ARG A 298 -13.19 -9.33 -8.40
C ARG A 298 -13.30 -9.37 -6.87
N GLU A 299 -13.12 -8.22 -6.22
CA GLU A 299 -13.16 -8.11 -4.75
C GLU A 299 -14.58 -8.29 -4.19
N ALA A 300 -15.60 -7.71 -4.82
CA ALA A 300 -17.00 -7.74 -4.36
C ALA A 300 -17.70 -9.07 -4.65
N ALA A 301 -17.35 -9.75 -5.74
CA ALA A 301 -17.95 -11.05 -6.08
C ALA A 301 -17.68 -12.13 -5.02
N SER A 302 -16.70 -11.92 -4.15
CA SER A 302 -16.26 -12.91 -3.16
C SER A 302 -16.54 -12.54 -1.71
N ASN A 303 -16.97 -11.29 -1.38
CA ASN A 303 -16.95 -10.89 0.04
C ASN A 303 -17.81 -9.65 0.40
N ASP A 304 -18.95 -9.87 1.06
CA ASP A 304 -19.79 -8.82 1.67
C ASP A 304 -18.99 -7.84 2.56
N SER A 305 -17.84 -8.27 3.11
CA SER A 305 -16.99 -7.40 3.93
C SER A 305 -16.32 -6.29 3.11
N VAL A 306 -16.09 -6.50 1.83
CA VAL A 306 -15.56 -5.47 0.92
C VAL A 306 -16.61 -4.38 0.72
N ILE A 307 -17.87 -4.79 0.47
CA ILE A 307 -19.00 -3.86 0.30
C ILE A 307 -19.22 -3.09 1.61
N PHE A 308 -19.26 -3.78 2.74
CA PHE A 308 -19.40 -3.16 4.07
C PHE A 308 -18.34 -2.10 4.32
N LYS A 309 -17.08 -2.43 4.03
CA LYS A 309 -15.97 -1.50 4.17
C LYS A 309 -16.14 -0.27 3.28
N ALA A 310 -16.46 -0.45 1.99
CA ALA A 310 -16.68 0.67 1.08
C ALA A 310 -17.79 1.61 1.59
N VAL A 311 -18.89 1.06 2.13
CA VAL A 311 -19.98 1.87 2.70
C VAL A 311 -19.56 2.60 3.97
N VAL A 312 -18.81 1.95 4.87
CA VAL A 312 -18.32 2.58 6.11
C VAL A 312 -17.33 3.72 5.84
N PHE A 313 -16.54 3.61 4.75
CA PHE A 313 -15.57 4.65 4.35
C PHE A 313 -16.14 5.71 3.41
N ASP A 314 -17.42 5.61 3.06
CA ASP A 314 -18.09 6.50 2.09
C ASP A 314 -17.43 6.48 0.70
N GLU A 315 -16.92 5.31 0.29
CA GLU A 315 -16.21 5.04 -0.98
C GLU A 315 -17.04 4.11 -1.90
N TYR A 316 -18.36 4.03 -1.70
CA TYR A 316 -19.22 3.08 -2.40
C TYR A 316 -19.72 3.56 -3.78
N ASP A 317 -19.61 4.84 -4.09
CA ASP A 317 -20.07 5.36 -5.39
C ASP A 317 -19.32 4.72 -6.56
N ASP A 318 -18.00 4.60 -6.44
CA ASP A 318 -17.18 3.90 -7.42
C ASP A 318 -17.56 2.42 -7.54
N LEU A 319 -17.89 1.79 -6.41
CA LEU A 319 -18.34 0.39 -6.38
C LEU A 319 -19.71 0.22 -7.03
N MET A 320 -20.66 1.13 -6.78
CA MET A 320 -21.99 1.11 -7.41
C MET A 320 -21.89 1.28 -8.93
N ALA A 321 -21.05 2.22 -9.38
CA ALA A 321 -20.83 2.45 -10.80
C ALA A 321 -20.14 1.25 -11.46
N ALA A 322 -19.16 0.66 -10.79
CA ALA A 322 -18.35 -0.45 -11.29
C ALA A 322 -19.11 -1.78 -11.31
N VAL A 323 -19.92 -2.05 -10.29
CA VAL A 323 -20.61 -3.33 -10.10
C VAL A 323 -22.06 -3.09 -9.67
N PRO A 324 -22.97 -2.75 -10.62
CA PRO A 324 -24.38 -2.45 -10.30
C PRO A 324 -25.12 -3.52 -9.49
N ALA A 325 -24.70 -4.78 -9.58
CA ALA A 325 -25.26 -5.88 -8.79
C ALA A 325 -25.03 -5.72 -7.26
N THR A 326 -24.11 -4.84 -6.84
CA THR A 326 -23.86 -4.56 -5.41
C THR A 326 -24.81 -3.53 -4.82
N VAL A 327 -25.55 -2.77 -5.64
CA VAL A 327 -26.44 -1.69 -5.19
C VAL A 327 -27.43 -2.15 -4.11
N PRO A 328 -28.17 -3.26 -4.26
CA PRO A 328 -29.12 -3.69 -3.21
C PRO A 328 -28.41 -3.96 -1.87
N LYS A 329 -27.19 -4.50 -1.92
CA LYS A 329 -26.41 -4.79 -0.72
C LYS A 329 -25.86 -3.52 -0.07
N ILE A 330 -25.43 -2.55 -0.87
CA ILE A 330 -24.98 -1.24 -0.40
C ILE A 330 -26.14 -0.53 0.34
N GLU A 331 -27.31 -0.48 -0.26
CA GLU A 331 -28.48 0.16 0.35
C GLU A 331 -28.94 -0.57 1.63
N GLN A 332 -28.86 -1.90 1.66
CA GLN A 332 -29.09 -2.66 2.89
C GLN A 332 -28.12 -2.22 4.00
N ILE A 333 -26.82 -2.18 3.72
CA ILE A 333 -25.78 -1.83 4.70
C ILE A 333 -25.93 -0.36 5.15
N LYS A 334 -26.30 0.56 4.26
CA LYS A 334 -26.57 1.96 4.63
C LYS A 334 -27.72 2.05 5.64
N SER A 335 -28.82 1.36 5.41
CA SER A 335 -29.95 1.29 6.35
C SER A 335 -29.55 0.65 7.69
N GLU A 336 -28.73 -0.38 7.66
CA GLU A 336 -28.16 -1.01 8.87
C GLU A 336 -27.27 -0.02 9.66
N LEU A 337 -26.48 0.79 8.98
CA LEU A 337 -25.63 1.83 9.60
C LEU A 337 -26.47 2.96 10.20
N GLU A 338 -27.55 3.38 9.55
CA GLU A 338 -28.49 4.38 10.12
C GLU A 338 -29.12 3.88 11.42
N THR A 339 -29.54 2.61 11.44
CA THR A 339 -30.06 1.96 12.66
C THR A 339 -28.99 1.96 13.77
N PHE A 340 -27.77 1.59 13.44
CA PHE A 340 -26.65 1.56 14.37
C PHE A 340 -26.30 2.97 14.91
N TYR A 341 -26.24 3.99 14.05
CA TYR A 341 -25.95 5.37 14.48
C TYR A 341 -27.08 5.95 15.34
N SER A 342 -28.35 5.63 15.06
CA SER A 342 -29.48 6.01 15.89
C SER A 342 -29.39 5.39 17.29
N TRP A 343 -29.05 4.10 17.36
CA TRP A 343 -28.77 3.43 18.63
C TRP A 343 -27.60 4.07 19.37
N TYR A 344 -26.49 4.39 18.68
CA TYR A 344 -25.33 5.00 19.30
C TYR A 344 -25.63 6.38 19.87
N SER A 345 -26.40 7.20 19.16
CA SER A 345 -26.88 8.50 19.64
C SER A 345 -27.71 8.37 20.93
N ASN A 346 -28.50 7.30 21.03
CA ASN A 346 -29.24 6.99 22.28
C ASN A 346 -28.27 6.52 23.38
N ALA A 347 -27.25 5.74 23.05
CA ALA A 347 -26.23 5.31 24.01
C ALA A 347 -25.45 6.50 24.62
N ILE A 348 -25.18 7.56 23.83
CA ILE A 348 -24.59 8.82 24.35
C ILE A 348 -25.54 9.47 25.37
N LYS A 349 -26.85 9.57 25.07
CA LYS A 349 -27.84 10.14 26.00
C LYS A 349 -27.98 9.31 27.28
N GLU A 350 -27.89 7.99 27.16
CA GLU A 350 -27.89 7.08 28.31
C GLU A 350 -26.64 7.22 29.17
N ALA A 351 -25.48 7.37 28.53
CA ALA A 351 -24.19 7.54 29.23
C ALA A 351 -24.19 8.76 30.14
N LYS A 352 -24.84 9.86 29.72
CA LYS A 352 -24.97 11.11 30.51
C LYS A 352 -25.76 10.95 31.80
N LYS A 353 -26.48 9.83 31.99
CA LYS A 353 -27.21 9.54 33.26
C LYS A 353 -26.32 8.94 34.32
N PHE A 354 -25.07 8.62 34.02
CA PHE A 354 -24.12 7.99 34.95
C PHE A 354 -23.06 9.00 35.36
N GLU A 355 -22.73 9.02 36.65
CA GLU A 355 -21.72 9.92 37.24
C GLU A 355 -20.29 9.53 36.84
N SER A 356 -20.05 8.23 36.57
CA SER A 356 -18.73 7.75 36.20
C SER A 356 -18.76 6.70 35.09
N LYS A 357 -17.67 6.66 34.32
CA LYS A 357 -17.44 5.61 33.32
C LYS A 357 -17.46 4.20 33.92
N LYS A 358 -17.01 4.07 35.17
CA LYS A 358 -16.98 2.80 35.89
C LYS A 358 -18.39 2.29 36.17
N ASP A 359 -19.31 3.14 36.60
CA ASP A 359 -20.69 2.76 36.90
C ASP A 359 -21.44 2.40 35.61
N TYR A 360 -21.22 3.18 34.55
CA TYR A 360 -21.75 2.88 33.23
C TYR A 360 -21.23 1.52 32.68
N ALA A 361 -19.93 1.26 32.85
CA ALA A 361 -19.33 0.00 32.43
C ALA A 361 -19.90 -1.19 33.22
N LEU A 362 -20.04 -1.07 34.55
CA LEU A 362 -20.62 -2.10 35.39
C LEU A 362 -22.06 -2.41 35.04
N PHE A 363 -22.87 -1.38 34.74
CA PHE A 363 -24.26 -1.54 34.35
C PHE A 363 -24.43 -2.33 33.03
N TYR A 364 -23.53 -2.13 32.05
CA TYR A 364 -23.62 -2.75 30.74
C TYR A 364 -22.76 -4.01 30.56
N LYS A 365 -21.86 -4.34 31.49
CA LYS A 365 -20.90 -5.47 31.38
C LYS A 365 -21.57 -6.80 31.03
N ASN A 366 -22.78 -7.06 31.57
CA ASN A 366 -23.54 -8.30 31.34
C ASN A 366 -24.71 -8.13 30.37
N LYS A 367 -24.99 -6.88 29.93
CA LYS A 367 -26.11 -6.54 29.04
C LYS A 367 -25.68 -6.29 27.60
N SER A 368 -24.40 -6.03 27.39
CA SER A 368 -23.80 -5.74 26.10
C SER A 368 -22.55 -6.58 25.92
N LYS A 369 -22.51 -7.40 24.88
CA LYS A 369 -21.36 -8.26 24.56
C LYS A 369 -20.53 -7.67 23.42
N ASP A 370 -21.10 -7.69 22.25
CA ASP A 370 -20.43 -7.24 21.01
C ASP A 370 -20.46 -5.69 20.89
N SER A 371 -21.53 -5.04 21.36
CA SER A 371 -21.66 -3.58 21.36
C SER A 371 -20.95 -2.87 22.52
N PHE A 372 -20.38 -3.60 23.48
CA PHE A 372 -19.79 -3.01 24.69
C PHE A 372 -18.69 -1.96 24.40
N SER A 373 -17.82 -2.23 23.45
CA SER A 373 -16.77 -1.28 23.05
C SER A 373 -17.33 0.05 22.55
N PHE A 374 -18.43 0.01 21.81
CA PHE A 374 -19.13 1.21 21.32
C PHE A 374 -19.84 1.95 22.47
N ARG A 375 -20.43 1.25 23.43
CA ARG A 375 -20.99 1.89 24.63
C ARG A 375 -19.92 2.63 25.42
N MET A 376 -18.73 2.03 25.59
CA MET A 376 -17.63 2.72 26.27
C MET A 376 -17.16 3.96 25.53
N LYS A 377 -17.20 3.94 24.19
CA LYS A 377 -16.94 5.13 23.37
C LYS A 377 -18.04 6.18 23.47
N ALA A 378 -19.30 5.77 23.58
CA ALA A 378 -20.44 6.68 23.78
C ALA A 378 -20.29 7.50 25.06
N PHE A 379 -19.72 6.95 26.13
CA PHE A 379 -19.41 7.69 27.35
C PHE A 379 -18.34 8.78 27.17
N GLU A 380 -17.42 8.58 26.21
CA GLU A 380 -16.32 9.50 25.89
C GLU A 380 -16.69 10.52 24.80
N ASP A 381 -17.88 10.37 24.19
CA ASP A 381 -18.28 11.16 23.03
C ASP A 381 -18.98 12.47 23.46
N ASP A 382 -18.57 13.58 22.84
CA ASP A 382 -19.11 14.92 23.13
C ASP A 382 -20.25 15.27 22.16
N GLU A 383 -21.27 14.38 22.07
CA GLU A 383 -22.45 14.52 21.23
C GLU A 383 -22.21 14.36 19.71
N THR A 384 -20.99 14.00 19.30
CA THR A 384 -20.64 13.73 17.92
C THR A 384 -20.57 12.23 17.65
N LEU A 385 -20.73 11.81 16.39
CA LEU A 385 -20.55 10.41 16.00
C LEU A 385 -19.08 10.08 15.64
N ALA A 386 -18.15 11.02 15.81
CA ALA A 386 -16.78 10.88 15.31
C ALA A 386 -16.04 9.69 15.91
N LYS A 387 -16.08 9.53 17.24
CA LYS A 387 -15.44 8.41 17.93
C LYS A 387 -16.04 7.06 17.55
N CYS A 388 -17.37 7.03 17.33
CA CYS A 388 -18.06 5.87 16.84
C CYS A 388 -17.64 5.50 15.43
N LYS A 389 -17.63 6.47 14.52
CA LYS A 389 -17.22 6.28 13.13
C LYS A 389 -15.79 5.75 13.05
N ASN A 390 -14.85 6.36 13.77
CA ASN A 390 -13.45 5.90 13.80
C ASN A 390 -13.33 4.45 14.30
N LEU A 391 -14.04 4.08 15.37
CA LEU A 391 -14.03 2.71 15.87
C LEU A 391 -14.67 1.75 14.86
N LEU A 392 -15.77 2.14 14.21
CA LEU A 392 -16.44 1.33 13.19
C LEU A 392 -15.54 1.13 11.95
N MET A 393 -14.88 2.19 11.49
CA MET A 393 -13.91 2.13 10.38
C MET A 393 -12.77 1.15 10.71
N PHE A 394 -12.22 1.24 11.92
CA PHE A 394 -11.21 0.28 12.39
C PHE A 394 -11.73 -1.16 12.38
N LYS A 395 -12.96 -1.39 12.88
CA LYS A 395 -13.58 -2.72 12.89
C LYS A 395 -13.89 -3.24 11.49
N ALA A 396 -14.33 -2.39 10.57
CA ALA A 396 -14.61 -2.76 9.19
C ALA A 396 -13.37 -3.27 8.44
N CYS A 397 -12.17 -2.85 8.86
CA CYS A 397 -10.90 -3.30 8.25
C CYS A 397 -10.43 -4.67 8.77
N GLN A 398 -11.03 -5.19 9.84
CA GLN A 398 -10.67 -6.49 10.40
C GLN A 398 -11.25 -7.62 9.54
N LYS A 399 -10.53 -8.76 9.49
CA LYS A 399 -11.08 -9.99 8.93
C LYS A 399 -12.36 -10.34 9.70
N LYS A 400 -13.49 -10.46 9.02
CA LYS A 400 -14.84 -10.63 9.61
C LYS A 400 -15.44 -9.36 10.23
N GLY A 401 -15.02 -8.17 9.79
CA GLY A 401 -15.57 -6.90 10.30
C GLY A 401 -17.08 -6.78 10.09
N TYR A 402 -17.61 -7.20 8.94
CA TYR A 402 -19.06 -7.20 8.68
C TYR A 402 -19.82 -8.23 9.52
N GLU A 403 -19.26 -9.42 9.75
CA GLU A 403 -19.89 -10.41 10.64
C GLU A 403 -19.95 -9.91 12.10
N PHE A 404 -18.91 -9.21 12.54
CA PHE A 404 -18.91 -8.55 13.85
C PHE A 404 -20.00 -7.46 13.91
N PHE A 405 -20.13 -6.63 12.87
CA PHE A 405 -21.17 -5.61 12.79
C PHE A 405 -22.59 -6.20 12.83
N LYS A 406 -22.83 -7.30 12.11
CA LYS A 406 -24.12 -8.03 12.16
C LYS A 406 -24.45 -8.54 13.56
N LYS A 407 -23.47 -8.99 14.34
CA LYS A 407 -23.70 -9.38 15.74
C LYS A 407 -24.12 -8.20 16.60
N ILE A 408 -23.49 -7.04 16.44
CA ILE A 408 -23.92 -5.81 17.12
C ILE A 408 -25.34 -5.46 16.75
N LEU A 409 -25.69 -5.48 15.46
CA LEU A 409 -27.06 -5.23 15.00
C LEU A 409 -28.08 -6.20 15.60
N GLY A 410 -27.75 -7.49 15.69
CA GLY A 410 -28.57 -8.49 16.36
C GLY A 410 -28.78 -8.15 17.84
N GLU A 411 -27.71 -7.77 18.55
CA GLU A 411 -27.77 -7.39 19.97
C GLU A 411 -28.62 -6.13 20.19
N ILE A 412 -28.48 -5.10 19.36
CA ILE A 412 -29.25 -3.85 19.53
C ILE A 412 -30.72 -3.98 19.11
N ASN A 413 -31.05 -4.93 18.26
CA ASN A 413 -32.40 -5.24 17.81
C ASN A 413 -33.09 -6.30 18.69
N GLY A 414 -32.44 -6.72 19.79
CA GLY A 414 -33.03 -7.66 20.76
C GLY A 414 -33.10 -9.11 20.26
N LYS A 415 -32.21 -9.51 19.34
CA LYS A 415 -32.08 -10.87 18.81
C LYS A 415 -30.93 -11.64 19.40
#